data_7feb1c253057d40164441fb7d842d94b
#
_entry.id   7feb1c253057d40164441fb7d842d94b
#
_cell.length_a   1.000
_cell.length_b   1.000
_cell.length_c   1.000
_cell.angle_alpha   90.00
_cell.angle_beta   90.00
_cell.angle_gamma   90.00
#
_symmetry.space_group_name_H-M   'P 1'
#
loop_
_entity.id
_entity.type
_entity.pdbx_description
1 polymer ?
#
loop_
_entity_poly.entity_id
_entity_poly.type
_entity_poly.pdbx_seq_one_letter_code
_entity_poly.pdbx_strand_id
1 'polypeptide(L)'
;MEAIKTARLPGRCRSCRTHRVYPIDVRKYPGIADTKTGKAFLAIAPNKSEENMQKIYDILNYAAFDQPNEANLTAKDLVNDFGGAKVKEAWSRNVETAEKYNDPGTFTTLIGWEWSSNNRGANLHRVVFMPQGGDVANQFIPYSALDSDDLEDLWAWLDSTSEKTGADFVAIPHNPNISLGLMFAETRLNGEPVDAAYARERMKWERNIEITQIKGDSEAHPALSPNDEFADYEVYDFALTPDGARPAPTKADYVRSGLKTGLELEKKVGMNPFKVGFVGSTDSHTGMSSAEETNFGGKGSTTQCQKNEHIQPVSVPLKVGIWEQQDGLAYGQKVILSQSLFDAFQRKEVSCHYRSAYNSASIWRL
;
A
#
# COMPACT_ATOMS: atom_id res chain seq x y z
N MET A 1 7.23 -13.42 9.03
CA MET A 1 7.79 -14.36 8.09
C MET A 1 7.94 -15.78 8.62
N GLU A 2 8.25 -16.04 9.88
CA GLU A 2 7.88 -17.35 10.47
C GLU A 2 6.39 -17.66 10.33
N ALA A 3 5.52 -16.64 10.28
CA ALA A 3 4.10 -16.77 10.02
C ALA A 3 3.77 -17.37 8.62
N ILE A 4 4.58 -17.13 7.60
CA ILE A 4 4.36 -17.70 6.25
C ILE A 4 4.58 -19.23 6.24
N LYS A 5 5.48 -19.75 7.08
CA LYS A 5 5.64 -21.21 7.23
C LYS A 5 4.47 -21.86 7.96
N THR A 6 3.77 -21.12 8.84
CA THR A 6 2.64 -21.66 9.61
C THR A 6 1.35 -21.69 8.81
N ALA A 7 1.20 -20.85 7.78
CA ALA A 7 0.02 -20.82 6.91
C ALA A 7 -0.16 -22.07 6.01
N ARG A 8 0.84 -22.96 5.96
CA ARG A 8 0.77 -24.23 5.22
C ARG A 8 0.21 -25.44 6.01
N LEU A 9 -0.17 -25.25 7.27
CA LEU A 9 -0.69 -26.36 8.07
C LEU A 9 -2.23 -26.38 8.04
N PRO A 10 -2.87 -27.42 7.49
CA PRO A 10 -4.30 -27.59 7.59
C PRO A 10 -4.64 -28.05 9.02
N GLY A 11 -5.37 -27.28 9.77
CA GLY A 11 -5.95 -27.70 11.01
C GLY A 11 -5.95 -26.67 12.12
N ARG A 12 -7.13 -26.18 12.43
CA ARG A 12 -7.59 -25.56 13.70
C ARG A 12 -6.54 -24.77 14.48
N CYS A 13 -6.54 -23.47 14.26
CA CYS A 13 -5.87 -22.53 15.15
C CYS A 13 -6.48 -22.59 16.58
N ARG A 14 -5.93 -23.44 17.42
CA ARG A 14 -6.14 -23.39 18.88
C ARG A 14 -5.03 -22.58 19.51
N SER A 15 -5.09 -21.32 19.51
CA SER A 15 -4.19 -20.35 20.14
C SER A 15 -3.51 -19.46 19.13
N CYS A 16 -4.22 -18.41 18.73
CA CYS A 16 -3.61 -17.22 18.17
C CYS A 16 -2.79 -16.49 19.25
N ARG A 17 -1.70 -17.08 19.71
CA ARG A 17 -0.59 -16.32 20.28
C ARG A 17 0.25 -15.80 19.12
N THR A 18 -0.33 -14.89 18.37
CA THR A 18 0.39 -14.16 17.34
C THR A 18 1.53 -13.41 17.98
N HIS A 19 2.73 -13.66 17.50
CA HIS A 19 3.85 -12.77 17.72
C HIS A 19 3.52 -11.49 16.92
N ARG A 20 2.94 -10.52 17.59
CA ARG A 20 2.55 -9.24 17.04
C ARG A 20 3.82 -8.53 16.62
N VAL A 21 4.03 -8.37 15.31
CA VAL A 21 5.07 -7.48 14.80
C VAL A 21 4.50 -6.06 14.93
N TYR A 22 4.72 -5.44 16.08
CA TYR A 22 4.51 -4.01 16.18
C TYR A 22 5.64 -3.31 15.42
N PRO A 23 5.33 -2.28 14.63
CA PRO A 23 6.34 -1.59 13.85
C PRO A 23 7.52 -1.10 14.69
N ILE A 24 7.29 -0.77 15.97
CA ILE A 24 8.35 -0.26 16.84
C ILE A 24 8.13 -0.73 18.28
N ASP A 25 8.77 -1.82 18.65
CA ASP A 25 8.99 -2.11 20.07
C ASP A 25 10.24 -1.34 20.51
N VAL A 26 10.06 -0.12 21.00
CA VAL A 26 11.16 0.76 21.44
C VAL A 26 12.11 0.09 22.43
N ARG A 27 11.67 -0.96 23.13
CA ARG A 27 12.50 -1.76 24.06
C ARG A 27 13.52 -2.62 23.34
N LYS A 28 13.26 -2.95 22.07
CA LYS A 28 14.21 -3.69 21.22
C LYS A 28 15.24 -2.80 20.54
N TYR A 29 15.07 -1.50 20.66
CA TYR A 29 15.93 -0.49 20.06
C TYR A 29 16.45 0.47 21.15
N PRO A 30 17.50 0.10 21.92
CA PRO A 30 18.00 0.90 23.04
C PRO A 30 18.23 2.37 22.68
N GLY A 31 18.75 2.63 21.48
CA GLY A 31 18.96 3.98 21.01
C GLY A 31 17.68 4.81 20.80
N ILE A 32 16.52 4.17 20.65
CA ILE A 32 15.24 4.87 20.57
C ILE A 32 14.65 5.12 21.97
N ALA A 33 14.86 4.21 22.89
CA ALA A 33 14.34 4.33 24.26
C ALA A 33 14.75 5.63 24.96
N ASP A 34 15.93 6.16 24.64
CA ASP A 34 16.48 7.39 25.21
C ASP A 34 16.03 8.67 24.49
N THR A 35 15.38 8.55 23.32
CA THR A 35 14.86 9.69 22.57
C THR A 35 13.59 10.27 23.20
N LYS A 36 13.14 11.44 22.71
CA LYS A 36 11.87 12.05 23.13
C LYS A 36 10.70 11.12 22.87
N THR A 37 10.61 10.56 21.64
CA THR A 37 9.56 9.63 21.24
C THR A 37 9.61 8.32 22.02
N GLY A 38 10.80 7.75 22.19
CA GLY A 38 10.97 6.51 22.96
C GLY A 38 10.56 6.64 24.41
N LYS A 39 10.94 7.72 25.09
CA LYS A 39 10.53 8.03 26.47
C LYS A 39 9.03 8.21 26.59
N ALA A 40 8.41 8.94 25.65
CA ALA A 40 6.97 9.11 25.61
C ALA A 40 6.24 7.76 25.46
N PHE A 41 6.69 6.91 24.55
CA PHE A 41 6.10 5.59 24.33
C PHE A 41 6.25 4.66 25.53
N LEU A 42 7.41 4.67 26.19
CA LEU A 42 7.62 3.86 27.40
C LEU A 42 6.75 4.32 28.57
N ALA A 43 6.50 5.62 28.68
CA ALA A 43 5.63 6.18 29.71
C ALA A 43 4.15 5.82 29.48
N ILE A 44 3.68 5.91 28.23
CA ILE A 44 2.28 5.67 27.87
C ILE A 44 1.98 4.17 27.77
N ALA A 45 2.93 3.37 27.27
CA ALA A 45 2.80 1.94 27.06
C ALA A 45 3.83 1.15 27.88
N PRO A 46 3.70 1.11 29.20
CA PRO A 46 4.63 0.38 30.05
C PRO A 46 4.59 -1.13 29.82
N ASN A 47 3.51 -1.63 29.25
CA ASN A 47 3.34 -3.02 28.85
C ASN A 47 2.74 -3.13 27.43
N LYS A 48 2.66 -4.36 26.90
CA LYS A 48 2.12 -4.64 25.55
C LYS A 48 0.61 -4.94 25.57
N SER A 49 -0.17 -4.27 26.38
CA SER A 49 -1.62 -4.40 26.28
C SER A 49 -2.12 -3.83 24.95
N GLU A 50 -3.26 -4.32 24.50
CA GLU A 50 -3.89 -3.85 23.25
C GLU A 50 -4.20 -2.35 23.33
N GLU A 51 -4.74 -1.89 24.45
CA GLU A 51 -5.02 -0.49 24.72
C GLU A 51 -3.77 0.40 24.58
N ASN A 52 -2.66 0.01 25.22
CA ASN A 52 -1.42 0.77 25.15
C ASN A 52 -0.84 0.82 23.74
N MET A 53 -1.00 -0.27 23.00
CA MET A 53 -0.52 -0.30 21.61
C MET A 53 -1.37 0.54 20.67
N GLN A 54 -2.68 0.61 20.92
CA GLN A 54 -3.56 1.52 20.20
C GLN A 54 -3.19 2.99 20.48
N LYS A 55 -2.95 3.35 21.73
CA LYS A 55 -2.47 4.69 22.09
C LYS A 55 -1.19 5.09 21.36
N ILE A 56 -0.20 4.17 21.30
CA ILE A 56 1.03 4.44 20.54
C ILE A 56 0.72 4.68 19.07
N TYR A 57 -0.15 3.85 18.47
CA TYR A 57 -0.55 4.00 17.09
C TYR A 57 -1.22 5.35 16.83
N ASP A 58 -2.14 5.74 17.70
CA ASP A 58 -2.84 7.03 17.58
C ASP A 58 -1.85 8.20 17.71
N ILE A 59 -0.93 8.16 18.69
CA ILE A 59 0.09 9.19 18.86
C ILE A 59 1.00 9.29 17.62
N LEU A 60 1.42 8.17 17.03
CA LEU A 60 2.22 8.17 15.81
C LEU A 60 1.47 8.84 14.66
N ASN A 61 0.21 8.49 14.49
CA ASN A 61 -0.61 9.08 13.45
C ASN A 61 -0.79 10.59 13.66
N TYR A 62 -1.19 11.03 14.85
CA TYR A 62 -1.36 12.45 15.14
C TYR A 62 -0.04 13.21 15.01
N ALA A 63 1.08 12.67 15.50
CA ALA A 63 2.39 13.30 15.42
C ALA A 63 2.89 13.41 13.97
N ALA A 64 2.63 12.40 13.14
CA ALA A 64 3.00 12.43 11.71
C ALA A 64 2.31 13.55 10.92
N PHE A 65 1.15 14.01 11.40
CA PHE A 65 0.41 15.14 10.81
C PHE A 65 0.53 16.44 11.61
N ASP A 66 1.49 16.54 12.54
CA ASP A 66 1.64 17.66 13.47
C ASP A 66 0.35 18.02 14.21
N GLN A 67 -0.51 17.02 14.44
CA GLN A 67 -1.74 17.18 15.22
C GLN A 67 -1.46 17.07 16.73
N PRO A 68 -2.23 17.78 17.57
CA PRO A 68 -2.13 17.64 19.03
C PRO A 68 -2.30 16.19 19.48
N ASN A 69 -1.39 15.70 20.31
CA ASN A 69 -1.41 14.37 20.89
C ASN A 69 -0.92 14.38 22.33
N GLU A 70 -1.27 13.35 23.11
CA GLU A 70 -0.94 13.30 24.55
C GLU A 70 0.56 13.25 24.84
N ALA A 71 1.39 12.87 23.88
CA ALA A 71 2.83 12.84 24.00
C ALA A 71 3.52 14.15 23.58
N ASN A 72 2.78 15.12 23.05
CA ASN A 72 3.31 16.35 22.46
C ASN A 72 4.46 16.10 21.46
N LEU A 73 4.32 15.05 20.64
CA LEU A 73 5.23 14.72 19.57
C LEU A 73 4.81 15.40 18.28
N THR A 74 5.79 15.69 17.42
CA THR A 74 5.62 16.26 16.08
C THR A 74 6.22 15.34 15.02
N ALA A 75 5.91 15.56 13.73
CA ALA A 75 6.55 14.85 12.64
C ALA A 75 8.08 15.00 12.70
N LYS A 76 8.56 16.21 13.04
CA LYS A 76 9.99 16.47 13.23
C LYS A 76 10.62 15.64 14.35
N ASP A 77 9.93 15.42 15.47
CA ASP A 77 10.41 14.54 16.53
C ASP A 77 10.54 13.10 16.03
N LEU A 78 9.55 12.61 15.27
CA LEU A 78 9.59 11.26 14.68
C LEU A 78 10.76 11.11 13.71
N VAL A 79 10.97 12.08 12.81
CA VAL A 79 12.11 12.08 11.88
C VAL A 79 13.44 12.05 12.61
N ASN A 80 13.61 12.90 13.62
CA ASN A 80 14.85 12.98 14.39
C ASN A 80 15.13 11.68 15.17
N ASP A 81 14.09 11.08 15.75
CA ASP A 81 14.22 9.94 16.65
C ASP A 81 14.28 8.60 15.90
N PHE A 82 13.61 8.48 14.76
CA PHE A 82 13.58 7.27 13.93
C PHE A 82 14.42 7.36 12.65
N GLY A 83 14.87 8.54 12.27
CA GLY A 83 15.61 8.76 11.03
C GLY A 83 17.04 8.20 11.02
N GLY A 84 17.69 8.33 9.86
CA GLY A 84 19.11 8.04 9.70
C GLY A 84 19.48 6.57 9.83
N ALA A 85 20.42 6.25 10.72
CA ALA A 85 20.99 4.91 10.88
C ALA A 85 19.93 3.83 11.21
N LYS A 86 18.86 4.19 11.92
CA LYS A 86 17.81 3.27 12.32
C LYS A 86 16.88 2.88 11.16
N VAL A 87 16.55 3.84 10.31
CA VAL A 87 15.81 3.57 9.06
C VAL A 87 16.65 2.67 8.17
N LYS A 88 17.94 2.95 8.05
CA LYS A 88 18.87 2.11 7.29
C LYS A 88 18.94 0.68 7.83
N GLU A 89 19.02 0.50 9.14
CA GLU A 89 19.00 -0.83 9.78
C GLU A 89 17.69 -1.57 9.51
N ALA A 90 16.56 -0.88 9.66
CA ALA A 90 15.24 -1.47 9.39
C ALA A 90 15.10 -1.86 7.92
N TRP A 91 15.57 -1.01 7.00
CA TRP A 91 15.59 -1.30 5.57
C TRP A 91 16.47 -2.50 5.24
N SER A 92 17.72 -2.53 5.71
CA SER A 92 18.62 -3.68 5.49
C SER A 92 18.01 -4.99 6.00
N ARG A 93 17.35 -4.97 7.15
CA ARG A 93 16.66 -6.14 7.69
C ARG A 93 15.47 -6.57 6.82
N ASN A 94 14.72 -5.64 6.24
CA ASN A 94 13.64 -5.94 5.29
C ASN A 94 14.22 -6.61 4.03
N VAL A 95 15.29 -6.05 3.48
CA VAL A 95 16.02 -6.59 2.33
C VAL A 95 16.55 -8.00 2.62
N GLU A 96 17.30 -8.19 3.71
CA GLU A 96 17.82 -9.51 4.12
C GLU A 96 16.71 -10.54 4.26
N THR A 97 15.57 -10.10 4.76
CA THR A 97 14.41 -10.97 4.95
C THR A 97 13.80 -11.38 3.62
N ALA A 98 13.65 -10.44 2.68
CA ALA A 98 13.18 -10.73 1.33
C ALA A 98 14.13 -11.71 0.62
N GLU A 99 15.43 -11.45 0.61
CA GLU A 99 16.45 -12.32 0.04
C GLU A 99 16.42 -13.73 0.63
N LYS A 100 16.35 -13.83 1.95
CA LYS A 100 16.31 -15.12 2.65
C LYS A 100 15.17 -16.05 2.22
N TYR A 101 14.03 -15.46 1.85
CA TYR A 101 12.83 -16.22 1.47
C TYR A 101 12.56 -16.24 -0.02
N ASN A 102 13.38 -15.56 -0.81
CA ASN A 102 13.32 -15.64 -2.25
C ASN A 102 13.87 -16.99 -2.70
N ASP A 103 12.99 -17.85 -3.17
CA ASP A 103 13.31 -19.18 -3.71
C ASP A 103 12.68 -19.30 -5.10
N PRO A 104 13.39 -18.84 -6.13
CA PRO A 104 12.85 -18.76 -7.50
C PRO A 104 12.27 -20.08 -7.98
N GLY A 105 11.03 -20.04 -8.45
CA GLY A 105 10.26 -21.23 -8.86
C GLY A 105 9.42 -21.87 -7.76
N THR A 106 9.66 -21.55 -6.50
CA THR A 106 8.88 -22.01 -5.34
C THR A 106 8.15 -20.85 -4.68
N PHE A 107 8.88 -19.78 -4.38
CA PHE A 107 8.36 -18.59 -3.74
C PHE A 107 9.19 -17.37 -4.16
N THR A 108 8.54 -16.39 -4.75
CA THR A 108 9.19 -15.15 -5.21
C THR A 108 8.88 -14.01 -4.26
N THR A 109 9.91 -13.25 -3.90
CA THR A 109 9.80 -12.02 -3.14
C THR A 109 10.10 -10.80 -4.02
N LEU A 110 9.50 -9.68 -3.68
CA LEU A 110 9.83 -8.36 -4.21
C LEU A 110 10.25 -7.49 -3.03
N ILE A 111 11.36 -6.76 -3.19
CA ILE A 111 11.82 -5.80 -2.19
C ILE A 111 11.06 -4.51 -2.41
N GLY A 112 10.44 -3.99 -1.36
CA GLY A 112 9.62 -2.79 -1.47
C GLY A 112 9.27 -2.16 -0.14
N TRP A 113 8.59 -1.03 -0.23
CA TRP A 113 8.07 -0.27 0.92
C TRP A 113 6.78 0.45 0.55
N GLU A 114 6.12 1.03 1.52
CA GLU A 114 5.00 1.93 1.31
C GLU A 114 5.44 3.38 1.55
N TRP A 115 5.21 4.24 0.56
CA TRP A 115 5.27 5.69 0.71
C TRP A 115 3.88 6.18 1.09
N SER A 116 3.70 6.58 2.36
CA SER A 116 2.40 6.82 2.98
C SER A 116 2.11 8.31 3.12
N SER A 117 1.95 9.01 2.00
CA SER A 117 1.56 10.41 1.99
C SER A 117 0.09 10.59 2.38
N ASN A 118 -0.15 11.50 3.31
CA ASN A 118 -1.48 11.86 3.80
C ASN A 118 -1.71 13.38 3.68
N ASN A 119 -1.49 13.92 2.52
CA ASN A 119 -1.58 15.36 2.27
C ASN A 119 -2.95 15.92 2.72
N ARG A 120 -2.98 16.66 3.83
CA ARG A 120 -4.19 17.21 4.45
C ARG A 120 -5.28 16.17 4.75
N GLY A 121 -4.88 14.93 5.08
CA GLY A 121 -5.79 13.82 5.33
C GLY A 121 -6.20 13.03 4.07
N ALA A 122 -5.72 13.43 2.91
CA ALA A 122 -5.92 12.68 1.66
C ALA A 122 -4.96 11.49 1.58
N ASN A 123 -5.49 10.29 1.38
CA ASN A 123 -4.67 9.11 1.17
C ASN A 123 -4.06 9.14 -0.24
N LEU A 124 -2.76 9.43 -0.29
CA LEU A 124 -1.98 9.39 -1.52
C LEU A 124 -0.88 8.32 -1.45
N HIS A 125 -1.14 7.24 -0.75
CA HIS A 125 -0.19 6.16 -0.51
C HIS A 125 0.20 5.42 -1.79
N ARG A 126 1.47 4.98 -1.87
CA ARG A 126 2.00 4.12 -2.94
C ARG A 126 2.76 2.94 -2.35
N VAL A 127 2.45 1.75 -2.81
CA VAL A 127 3.35 0.61 -2.65
C VAL A 127 4.42 0.72 -3.72
N VAL A 128 5.68 0.85 -3.32
CA VAL A 128 6.83 0.92 -4.22
C VAL A 128 7.63 -0.35 -4.07
N PHE A 129 7.97 -0.99 -5.19
CA PHE A 129 8.80 -2.19 -5.19
C PHE A 129 9.71 -2.27 -6.42
N MET A 130 10.71 -3.15 -6.33
CA MET A 130 11.75 -3.31 -7.33
C MET A 130 12.02 -4.81 -7.60
N PRO A 131 12.51 -5.17 -8.81
CA PRO A 131 12.84 -6.55 -9.14
C PRO A 131 14.25 -6.94 -8.72
N GLN A 132 15.15 -5.96 -8.52
CA GLN A 132 16.55 -6.19 -8.16
C GLN A 132 16.67 -6.68 -6.71
N GLY A 133 17.76 -7.36 -6.44
CA GLY A 133 18.07 -7.94 -5.14
C GLY A 133 18.72 -6.97 -4.16
N GLY A 134 19.19 -7.53 -3.05
CA GLY A 134 19.75 -6.78 -1.93
C GLY A 134 21.02 -6.01 -2.24
N ASP A 135 21.79 -6.41 -3.24
CA ASP A 135 22.98 -5.72 -3.73
C ASP A 135 22.65 -4.32 -4.26
N VAL A 136 21.51 -4.15 -4.92
CA VAL A 136 21.00 -2.86 -5.39
C VAL A 136 20.21 -2.15 -4.29
N ALA A 137 19.31 -2.85 -3.61
CA ALA A 137 18.42 -2.28 -2.59
C ALA A 137 19.17 -1.65 -1.40
N ASN A 138 20.34 -2.19 -1.04
CA ASN A 138 21.16 -1.65 0.06
C ASN A 138 21.98 -0.39 -0.31
N GLN A 139 21.91 0.07 -1.56
CA GLN A 139 22.60 1.30 -2.00
C GLN A 139 21.82 2.58 -1.67
N PHE A 140 20.54 2.46 -1.26
CA PHE A 140 19.71 3.59 -0.91
C PHE A 140 18.89 3.33 0.36
N ILE A 141 18.31 4.39 0.89
CA ILE A 141 17.28 4.34 1.93
C ILE A 141 15.96 4.73 1.25
N PRO A 142 14.85 4.01 1.48
CA PRO A 142 13.56 4.35 0.91
C PRO A 142 13.13 5.78 1.20
N TYR A 143 12.61 6.45 0.19
CA TYR A 143 11.98 7.76 0.34
C TYR A 143 10.68 7.62 1.11
N SER A 144 10.47 8.47 2.09
CA SER A 144 9.31 8.43 2.95
C SER A 144 8.46 9.69 2.81
N ALA A 145 7.20 9.63 3.20
CA ALA A 145 6.35 10.80 3.25
C ALA A 145 6.78 11.83 4.32
N LEU A 146 7.73 11.47 5.20
CA LEU A 146 8.39 12.40 6.11
C LEU A 146 9.47 13.23 5.42
N ASP A 147 10.01 12.76 4.29
CA ASP A 147 10.93 13.53 3.46
C ASP A 147 10.15 14.54 2.60
N SER A 148 9.07 14.11 1.97
CA SER A 148 8.05 14.94 1.32
C SER A 148 6.75 14.16 1.15
N ASP A 149 5.61 14.82 1.27
CA ASP A 149 4.28 14.27 1.00
C ASP A 149 3.78 14.59 -0.43
N ASP A 150 4.63 15.24 -1.26
CA ASP A 150 4.36 15.50 -2.67
C ASP A 150 4.80 14.31 -3.53
N LEU A 151 3.87 13.83 -4.36
CA LEU A 151 4.12 12.70 -5.24
C LEU A 151 5.12 13.01 -6.37
N GLU A 152 5.26 14.26 -6.79
CA GLU A 152 6.26 14.66 -7.80
C GLU A 152 7.68 14.56 -7.23
N ASP A 153 7.86 14.82 -5.94
CA ASP A 153 9.13 14.61 -5.24
C ASP A 153 9.47 13.12 -5.11
N LEU A 154 8.46 12.26 -4.87
CA LEU A 154 8.66 10.82 -4.92
C LEU A 154 9.17 10.38 -6.30
N TRP A 155 8.53 10.82 -7.38
CA TRP A 155 8.95 10.45 -8.74
C TRP A 155 10.35 10.95 -9.07
N ALA A 156 10.69 12.19 -8.68
CA ALA A 156 12.04 12.74 -8.84
C ALA A 156 13.08 11.92 -8.07
N TRP A 157 12.74 11.45 -6.88
CA TRP A 157 13.60 10.56 -6.10
C TRP A 157 13.77 9.19 -6.78
N LEU A 158 12.70 8.61 -7.33
CA LEU A 158 12.75 7.36 -8.08
C LEU A 158 13.66 7.48 -9.29
N ASP A 159 13.55 8.57 -10.06
CA ASP A 159 14.44 8.87 -11.19
C ASP A 159 15.90 8.93 -10.78
N SER A 160 16.21 9.79 -9.82
CA SER A 160 17.57 9.99 -9.33
C SER A 160 18.19 8.71 -8.75
N THR A 161 17.37 7.88 -8.07
CA THR A 161 17.84 6.63 -7.48
C THR A 161 18.06 5.57 -8.55
N SER A 162 17.16 5.49 -9.55
CA SER A 162 17.34 4.59 -10.70
C SER A 162 18.62 4.90 -11.46
N GLU A 163 18.88 6.18 -11.74
CA GLU A 163 20.10 6.60 -12.43
C GLU A 163 21.39 6.25 -11.66
N LYS A 164 21.36 6.37 -10.33
CA LYS A 164 22.53 6.13 -9.48
C LYS A 164 22.82 4.67 -9.22
N THR A 165 21.78 3.84 -9.10
CA THR A 165 21.90 2.48 -8.58
C THR A 165 21.56 1.39 -9.59
N GLY A 166 20.90 1.75 -10.70
CA GLY A 166 20.34 0.80 -11.65
C GLY A 166 19.07 0.10 -11.14
N ALA A 167 18.45 0.61 -10.09
CA ALA A 167 17.17 0.10 -9.60
C ALA A 167 16.03 0.49 -10.56
N ASP A 168 15.13 -0.45 -10.83
CA ASP A 168 13.85 -0.18 -11.49
C ASP A 168 12.74 -0.18 -10.45
N PHE A 169 11.73 0.68 -10.63
CA PHE A 169 10.63 0.78 -9.67
C PHE A 169 9.26 0.71 -10.35
N VAL A 170 8.30 0.17 -9.61
CA VAL A 170 6.86 0.35 -9.83
C VAL A 170 6.28 0.96 -8.57
N ALA A 171 5.51 2.02 -8.71
CA ALA A 171 4.73 2.63 -7.65
C ALA A 171 3.24 2.37 -7.92
N ILE A 172 2.54 1.76 -6.96
CA ILE A 172 1.11 1.44 -7.10
C ILE A 172 0.32 2.30 -6.12
N PRO A 173 -0.41 3.31 -6.62
CA PRO A 173 -1.39 4.03 -5.80
C PRO A 173 -2.48 3.09 -5.29
N HIS A 174 -2.89 3.29 -4.04
CA HIS A 174 -3.97 2.52 -3.45
C HIS A 174 -4.90 3.40 -2.62
N ASN A 175 -6.11 2.90 -2.35
CA ASN A 175 -7.20 3.63 -1.70
C ASN A 175 -7.52 5.00 -2.33
N PRO A 176 -7.69 5.12 -3.63
CA PRO A 176 -8.16 6.39 -4.19
C PRO A 176 -9.50 6.82 -3.62
N ASN A 177 -10.35 5.89 -3.18
CA ASN A 177 -11.64 6.15 -2.55
C ASN A 177 -11.57 7.06 -1.31
N ILE A 178 -10.41 7.22 -0.68
CA ILE A 178 -10.19 8.12 0.46
C ILE A 178 -9.10 9.17 0.17
N SER A 179 -8.91 9.51 -1.09
CA SER A 179 -7.92 10.51 -1.53
C SER A 179 -8.41 11.94 -1.47
N LEU A 180 -9.63 12.18 -1.00
CA LEU A 180 -10.27 13.50 -0.94
C LEU A 180 -10.23 14.26 -2.28
N GLY A 181 -10.41 13.54 -3.38
CA GLY A 181 -10.41 14.09 -4.73
C GLY A 181 -9.03 14.35 -5.34
N LEU A 182 -7.94 13.89 -4.73
CA LEU A 182 -6.59 14.20 -5.22
C LEU A 182 -5.98 13.10 -6.10
N MET A 183 -6.46 11.84 -6.03
CA MET A 183 -5.84 10.75 -6.77
C MET A 183 -5.97 10.90 -8.29
N PHE A 184 -7.13 11.33 -8.76
CA PHE A 184 -7.43 11.53 -10.19
C PHE A 184 -7.77 12.98 -10.51
N ALA A 185 -7.17 13.93 -9.77
CA ALA A 185 -7.38 15.36 -10.00
C ALA A 185 -6.85 15.81 -11.37
N GLU A 186 -7.48 16.84 -11.94
CA GLU A 186 -7.00 17.52 -13.16
C GLU A 186 -5.94 18.60 -12.85
N THR A 187 -5.63 18.77 -11.56
CA THR A 187 -4.60 19.70 -11.06
C THR A 187 -3.57 18.96 -10.22
N ARG A 188 -2.37 19.51 -10.18
CA ARG A 188 -1.28 19.09 -9.30
C ARG A 188 -1.56 19.50 -7.85
N LEU A 189 -0.78 19.01 -6.88
CA LEU A 189 -0.93 19.41 -5.47
C LEU A 189 -0.66 20.89 -5.23
N ASN A 190 0.14 21.53 -6.07
CA ASN A 190 0.38 22.98 -6.04
C ASN A 190 -0.74 23.83 -6.68
N GLY A 191 -1.79 23.19 -7.22
CA GLY A 191 -2.93 23.83 -7.87
C GLY A 191 -2.77 24.08 -9.37
N GLU A 192 -1.60 23.87 -9.95
CA GLU A 192 -1.36 24.00 -11.39
C GLU A 192 -2.08 22.90 -12.18
N PRO A 193 -2.55 23.16 -13.40
CA PRO A 193 -3.14 22.14 -14.24
C PRO A 193 -2.15 21.00 -14.54
N VAL A 194 -2.66 19.78 -14.66
CA VAL A 194 -1.89 18.65 -15.19
C VAL A 194 -1.50 18.94 -16.64
N ASP A 195 -0.22 18.78 -16.95
CA ASP A 195 0.35 18.93 -18.29
C ASP A 195 0.91 17.62 -18.82
N ALA A 196 1.43 17.62 -20.06
CA ALA A 196 2.01 16.44 -20.70
C ALA A 196 3.28 15.93 -19.97
N ALA A 197 4.03 16.80 -19.31
CA ALA A 197 5.24 16.42 -18.58
C ALA A 197 4.86 15.63 -17.32
N TYR A 198 3.94 16.18 -16.52
CA TYR A 198 3.38 15.48 -15.35
C TYR A 198 2.75 14.12 -15.75
N ALA A 199 1.94 14.10 -16.81
CA ALA A 199 1.29 12.87 -17.26
C ALA A 199 2.32 11.79 -17.68
N ARG A 200 3.42 12.20 -18.32
CA ARG A 200 4.51 11.29 -18.71
C ARG A 200 5.22 10.74 -17.48
N GLU A 201 5.55 11.61 -16.54
CA GLU A 201 6.26 11.22 -15.32
C GLU A 201 5.43 10.27 -14.47
N ARG A 202 4.16 10.59 -14.26
CA ARG A 202 3.23 9.71 -13.58
C ARG A 202 3.16 8.33 -14.23
N MET A 203 2.97 8.26 -15.54
CA MET A 203 2.86 6.99 -16.28
C MET A 203 4.17 6.21 -16.37
N LYS A 204 5.31 6.83 -16.10
CA LYS A 204 6.59 6.15 -15.96
C LYS A 204 6.58 5.22 -14.74
N TRP A 205 6.08 5.70 -13.60
CA TRP A 205 6.14 5.04 -12.31
C TRP A 205 4.83 4.37 -11.89
N GLU A 206 3.67 4.99 -12.17
CA GLU A 206 2.34 4.57 -11.70
C GLU A 206 1.53 3.91 -12.82
N ARG A 207 1.97 2.74 -13.29
CA ARG A 207 1.30 2.01 -14.37
C ARG A 207 0.11 1.18 -13.93
N ASN A 208 -0.05 0.97 -12.65
CA ASN A 208 -1.11 0.17 -12.05
C ASN A 208 -1.76 0.95 -10.90
N ILE A 209 -2.98 0.59 -10.57
CA ILE A 209 -3.71 1.13 -9.42
C ILE A 209 -4.47 0.01 -8.71
N GLU A 210 -4.55 0.09 -7.40
CA GLU A 210 -5.39 -0.80 -6.63
C GLU A 210 -6.85 -0.36 -6.69
N ILE A 211 -7.75 -1.32 -6.95
CA ILE A 211 -9.19 -1.04 -7.05
C ILE A 211 -9.98 -1.51 -5.84
N THR A 212 -9.39 -2.31 -4.97
CA THR A 212 -10.05 -2.82 -3.77
C THR A 212 -9.06 -3.32 -2.72
N GLN A 213 -9.44 -3.13 -1.47
CA GLN A 213 -8.76 -3.66 -0.29
C GLN A 213 -9.69 -3.57 0.93
N ILE A 214 -9.20 -3.89 2.15
CA ILE A 214 -9.99 -3.84 3.38
C ILE A 214 -10.59 -2.47 3.72
N LYS A 215 -10.01 -1.37 3.20
CA LYS A 215 -10.58 -0.02 3.31
C LYS A 215 -11.55 0.31 2.17
N GLY A 216 -12.19 -0.71 1.61
CA GLY A 216 -13.29 -0.61 0.68
C GLY A 216 -12.92 -0.62 -0.79
N ASP A 217 -13.96 -0.59 -1.60
CA ASP A 217 -13.88 -0.48 -3.06
C ASP A 217 -13.44 0.91 -3.50
N SER A 218 -12.61 0.94 -4.51
CA SER A 218 -12.12 2.15 -5.17
C SER A 218 -12.50 2.21 -6.65
N GLU A 219 -13.25 1.22 -7.18
CA GLU A 219 -13.67 1.21 -8.57
C GLU A 219 -14.75 2.24 -8.84
N ALA A 220 -15.86 2.16 -8.08
CA ALA A 220 -17.05 2.97 -8.28
C ALA A 220 -17.72 3.32 -6.93
N HIS A 221 -18.67 4.26 -6.96
CA HIS A 221 -19.47 4.61 -5.80
C HIS A 221 -20.92 4.88 -6.24
N PRO A 222 -21.96 4.50 -5.44
CA PRO A 222 -23.37 4.68 -5.82
C PRO A 222 -23.73 6.12 -6.21
N ALA A 223 -23.17 7.11 -5.52
CA ALA A 223 -23.39 8.52 -5.84
C ALA A 223 -22.84 8.95 -7.21
N LEU A 224 -21.87 8.20 -7.77
CA LEU A 224 -21.21 8.48 -9.06
C LEU A 224 -21.67 7.53 -10.17
N SER A 225 -22.22 6.38 -9.80
CA SER A 225 -22.70 5.32 -10.69
C SER A 225 -24.04 4.77 -10.22
N PRO A 226 -25.11 5.60 -10.20
CA PRO A 226 -26.40 5.25 -9.56
C PRO A 226 -27.18 4.15 -10.28
N ASN A 227 -26.81 3.81 -11.50
CA ASN A 227 -27.44 2.75 -12.29
C ASN A 227 -26.64 1.43 -12.29
N ASP A 228 -25.57 1.35 -11.50
CA ASP A 228 -24.74 0.16 -11.35
C ASP A 228 -25.14 -0.56 -10.07
N GLU A 229 -25.68 -1.75 -10.20
CA GLU A 229 -26.14 -2.59 -9.08
C GLU A 229 -25.01 -3.08 -8.16
N PHE A 230 -23.75 -2.94 -8.58
CA PHE A 230 -22.57 -3.33 -7.80
C PHE A 230 -21.80 -2.14 -7.23
N ALA A 231 -22.23 -0.90 -7.49
CA ALA A 231 -21.50 0.30 -7.04
C ALA A 231 -21.53 0.50 -5.52
N ASP A 232 -22.42 -0.18 -4.81
CA ASP A 232 -22.54 -0.15 -3.35
C ASP A 232 -21.71 -1.27 -2.65
N TYR A 233 -20.98 -2.06 -3.42
CA TYR A 233 -20.16 -3.14 -2.88
C TYR A 233 -19.01 -2.56 -2.06
N GLU A 234 -18.93 -2.96 -0.77
CA GLU A 234 -17.85 -2.59 0.15
C GLU A 234 -17.50 -1.09 0.20
N VAL A 235 -18.52 -0.24 0.22
CA VAL A 235 -18.32 1.21 0.43
C VAL A 235 -17.68 1.46 1.79
N TYR A 236 -16.63 2.27 1.81
CA TYR A 236 -15.91 2.66 3.01
C TYR A 236 -16.18 4.13 3.34
N ASP A 237 -16.85 4.40 4.48
CA ASP A 237 -17.41 5.71 4.83
C ASP A 237 -16.50 6.56 5.72
N PHE A 238 -15.23 6.19 5.88
CA PHE A 238 -14.28 6.90 6.71
C PHE A 238 -13.18 7.55 5.88
N ALA A 239 -12.61 8.65 6.39
CA ALA A 239 -11.40 9.26 5.86
C ALA A 239 -10.26 9.17 6.89
N LEU A 240 -9.03 9.45 6.44
CA LEU A 240 -7.85 9.50 7.33
C LEU A 240 -7.71 10.86 8.02
N THR A 241 -8.81 11.60 8.15
CA THR A 241 -8.88 12.84 8.91
C THR A 241 -9.00 12.55 10.42
N PRO A 242 -8.58 13.45 11.32
CA PRO A 242 -8.61 13.21 12.77
C PRO A 242 -10.00 12.89 13.32
N ASP A 243 -11.06 13.43 12.71
CA ASP A 243 -12.46 13.19 13.06
C ASP A 243 -13.08 12.00 12.31
N GLY A 244 -12.32 11.37 11.40
CA GLY A 244 -12.79 10.30 10.55
C GLY A 244 -13.87 10.71 9.54
N ALA A 245 -14.20 12.02 9.47
CA ALA A 245 -15.25 12.51 8.61
C ALA A 245 -14.86 12.42 7.13
N ARG A 246 -15.67 11.71 6.34
CA ARG A 246 -15.47 11.61 4.90
C ARG A 246 -16.33 12.66 4.19
N PRO A 247 -15.72 13.53 3.36
CA PRO A 247 -16.46 14.37 2.44
C PRO A 247 -17.26 13.53 1.43
N ALA A 248 -18.25 14.14 0.78
CA ALA A 248 -18.94 13.48 -0.32
C ALA A 248 -17.96 13.00 -1.39
N PRO A 249 -18.13 11.78 -1.93
CA PRO A 249 -17.22 11.22 -2.92
C PRO A 249 -17.21 12.05 -4.19
N THR A 250 -16.05 12.23 -4.78
CA THR A 250 -15.85 12.97 -6.02
C THR A 250 -15.42 12.03 -7.15
N LYS A 251 -15.55 12.51 -8.39
CA LYS A 251 -15.06 11.75 -9.57
C LYS A 251 -13.56 11.46 -9.49
N ALA A 252 -12.81 12.28 -8.80
CA ALA A 252 -11.38 12.14 -8.67
C ALA A 252 -10.94 11.14 -7.56
N ASP A 253 -11.90 10.53 -6.86
CA ASP A 253 -11.67 9.49 -5.84
C ASP A 253 -11.81 8.06 -6.39
N TYR A 254 -12.40 7.86 -7.57
CA TYR A 254 -12.76 6.54 -8.05
C TYR A 254 -12.18 6.23 -9.43
N VAL A 255 -11.66 5.03 -9.58
CA VAL A 255 -10.93 4.56 -10.76
C VAL A 255 -11.75 4.70 -12.04
N ARG A 256 -13.01 4.27 -12.05
CA ARG A 256 -13.89 4.34 -13.23
C ARG A 256 -14.06 5.77 -13.74
N SER A 257 -14.19 6.71 -12.83
CA SER A 257 -14.25 8.15 -13.17
C SER A 257 -12.89 8.68 -13.56
N GLY A 258 -11.82 8.25 -12.88
CA GLY A 258 -10.44 8.61 -13.17
C GLY A 258 -10.01 8.22 -14.59
N LEU A 259 -10.43 7.02 -15.07
CA LEU A 259 -10.18 6.62 -16.45
C LEU A 259 -10.83 7.56 -17.48
N LYS A 260 -12.06 8.01 -17.21
CA LYS A 260 -12.75 9.00 -18.07
C LYS A 260 -12.00 10.33 -18.07
N THR A 261 -11.61 10.82 -16.89
CA THR A 261 -10.78 12.02 -16.74
C THR A 261 -9.45 11.88 -17.50
N GLY A 262 -8.83 10.70 -17.47
CA GLY A 262 -7.60 10.42 -18.22
C GLY A 262 -7.77 10.56 -19.74
N LEU A 263 -8.90 10.09 -20.29
CA LEU A 263 -9.22 10.26 -21.71
C LEU A 263 -9.49 11.74 -22.08
N GLU A 264 -10.09 12.51 -21.17
CA GLU A 264 -10.32 13.94 -21.35
C GLU A 264 -8.98 14.71 -21.32
N LEU A 265 -8.09 14.36 -20.37
CA LEU A 265 -6.76 14.95 -20.28
C LEU A 265 -5.91 14.62 -21.53
N GLU A 266 -6.00 13.38 -22.04
CA GLU A 266 -5.30 13.00 -23.29
C GLU A 266 -5.67 13.93 -24.45
N LYS A 267 -6.95 14.32 -24.56
CA LYS A 267 -7.39 15.27 -25.58
C LYS A 267 -6.87 16.70 -25.32
N LYS A 268 -6.73 17.10 -24.05
CA LYS A 268 -6.30 18.45 -23.66
C LYS A 268 -4.79 18.62 -23.76
N VAL A 269 -4.00 17.64 -23.27
CA VAL A 269 -2.55 17.78 -23.11
C VAL A 269 -1.74 16.76 -23.92
N GLY A 270 -2.40 15.91 -24.71
CA GLY A 270 -1.75 14.94 -25.59
C GLY A 270 -1.23 13.67 -24.89
N MET A 271 -1.53 13.50 -23.61
CA MET A 271 -1.14 12.31 -22.85
C MET A 271 -2.12 11.98 -21.74
N ASN A 272 -2.40 10.68 -21.54
CA ASN A 272 -3.30 10.18 -20.49
C ASN A 272 -2.50 9.80 -19.24
N PRO A 273 -2.64 10.54 -18.11
CA PRO A 273 -1.94 10.24 -16.86
C PRO A 273 -2.56 9.06 -16.09
N PHE A 274 -3.70 8.53 -16.50
CA PHE A 274 -4.49 7.52 -15.79
C PHE A 274 -4.75 6.27 -16.64
N LYS A 275 -3.89 5.98 -17.61
CA LYS A 275 -3.94 4.76 -18.42
C LYS A 275 -3.28 3.61 -17.67
N VAL A 276 -3.98 3.04 -16.67
CA VAL A 276 -3.45 2.11 -15.69
C VAL A 276 -3.99 0.69 -15.84
N GLY A 277 -3.24 -0.31 -15.35
CA GLY A 277 -3.74 -1.65 -15.06
C GLY A 277 -4.31 -1.73 -13.64
N PHE A 278 -4.99 -2.82 -13.30
CA PHE A 278 -5.71 -2.94 -12.03
C PHE A 278 -5.16 -4.07 -11.18
N VAL A 279 -5.00 -3.80 -9.88
CA VAL A 279 -4.67 -4.78 -8.86
C VAL A 279 -5.67 -4.70 -7.72
N GLY A 280 -5.78 -5.77 -6.94
CA GLY A 280 -6.51 -5.79 -5.68
C GLY A 280 -5.66 -6.49 -4.63
N SER A 281 -5.76 -6.04 -3.38
CA SER A 281 -4.96 -6.56 -2.29
C SER A 281 -5.72 -6.45 -0.97
N THR A 282 -5.14 -6.94 0.12
CA THR A 282 -5.73 -6.87 1.45
C THR A 282 -5.27 -5.65 2.22
N ASP A 283 -4.15 -5.06 1.88
CA ASP A 283 -3.48 -4.04 2.69
C ASP A 283 -3.29 -4.50 4.15
N SER A 284 -3.02 -5.79 4.35
CA SER A 284 -2.85 -6.36 5.68
C SER A 284 -1.50 -5.98 6.28
N HIS A 285 -1.53 -5.46 7.51
CA HIS A 285 -0.36 -5.03 8.26
C HIS A 285 0.12 -6.08 9.27
N THR A 286 -0.37 -7.32 9.16
CA THR A 286 -0.02 -8.41 10.10
C THR A 286 1.20 -9.21 9.64
N GLY A 287 1.64 -9.05 8.41
CA GLY A 287 2.61 -9.95 7.77
C GLY A 287 2.03 -11.34 7.46
N MET A 288 0.74 -11.55 7.70
CA MET A 288 -0.01 -12.77 7.43
C MET A 288 -0.97 -12.48 6.29
N SER A 289 -0.48 -12.56 5.06
CA SER A 289 -1.29 -12.30 3.86
C SER A 289 -2.19 -13.50 3.53
N SER A 290 -3.24 -13.66 4.30
CA SER A 290 -4.33 -14.56 3.95
C SER A 290 -5.48 -13.71 3.40
N ALA A 291 -5.88 -13.99 2.16
CA ALA A 291 -6.98 -13.31 1.48
C ALA A 291 -8.26 -14.14 1.47
N GLU A 292 -8.24 -15.32 2.07
CA GLU A 292 -9.41 -16.17 2.17
C GLU A 292 -10.30 -15.70 3.33
N GLU A 293 -11.59 -15.51 3.07
CA GLU A 293 -12.56 -15.03 4.06
C GLU A 293 -12.56 -15.84 5.35
N THR A 294 -12.46 -17.17 5.25
CA THR A 294 -12.44 -18.07 6.39
C THR A 294 -11.13 -18.03 7.20
N ASN A 295 -10.09 -17.44 6.65
CA ASN A 295 -8.73 -17.43 7.21
C ASN A 295 -8.11 -16.02 7.22
N PHE A 296 -8.91 -14.97 7.01
CA PHE A 296 -8.44 -13.61 7.02
C PHE A 296 -8.11 -13.15 8.44
N GLY A 297 -6.84 -12.81 8.68
CA GLY A 297 -6.35 -12.40 9.99
C GLY A 297 -6.62 -10.94 10.37
N GLY A 298 -7.34 -10.19 9.52
CA GLY A 298 -7.60 -8.77 9.72
C GLY A 298 -6.47 -7.85 9.25
N LYS A 299 -6.70 -6.54 9.28
CA LYS A 299 -5.74 -5.52 8.84
C LYS A 299 -4.56 -5.39 9.79
N GLY A 300 -4.82 -5.33 11.09
CA GLY A 300 -3.82 -5.10 12.12
C GLY A 300 -3.94 -6.08 13.28
N SER A 301 -2.97 -6.03 14.17
CA SER A 301 -2.93 -6.89 15.34
C SER A 301 -4.10 -6.68 16.32
N THR A 302 -4.75 -5.54 16.28
CA THR A 302 -5.91 -5.17 17.11
C THR A 302 -7.24 -5.58 16.50
N THR A 303 -7.29 -5.84 15.20
CA THR A 303 -8.52 -6.21 14.48
C THR A 303 -8.75 -7.71 14.39
N GLN A 304 -7.83 -8.53 14.86
CA GLN A 304 -7.83 -9.98 14.71
C GLN A 304 -8.93 -10.74 15.44
N CYS A 305 -9.61 -10.14 16.41
CA CYS A 305 -10.59 -10.86 17.23
C CYS A 305 -11.88 -10.08 17.49
N GLN A 306 -12.03 -8.88 17.00
CA GLN A 306 -13.31 -8.20 17.09
C GLN A 306 -14.20 -8.64 15.94
N LYS A 307 -15.25 -9.38 16.24
CA LYS A 307 -16.44 -9.46 15.42
C LYS A 307 -17.08 -8.06 15.41
N ASN A 308 -16.42 -7.12 14.74
CA ASN A 308 -17.03 -5.83 14.46
C ASN A 308 -18.02 -6.09 13.33
N GLU A 309 -19.30 -6.01 13.68
CA GLU A 309 -20.44 -6.17 12.78
C GLU A 309 -20.43 -5.17 11.61
N HIS A 310 -19.44 -4.29 11.55
CA HIS A 310 -19.27 -3.22 10.55
C HIS A 310 -18.05 -3.37 9.62
N ILE A 311 -17.17 -4.33 9.86
CA ILE A 311 -16.08 -4.63 8.93
C ILE A 311 -16.42 -5.97 8.29
N GLN A 312 -17.07 -5.93 7.13
CA GLN A 312 -17.26 -7.12 6.32
C GLN A 312 -15.87 -7.65 5.92
N PRO A 313 -15.63 -8.95 6.07
CA PRO A 313 -14.36 -9.54 5.62
C PRO A 313 -14.28 -9.46 4.10
N VAL A 314 -13.37 -8.63 3.61
CA VAL A 314 -13.06 -8.56 2.19
C VAL A 314 -12.28 -9.80 1.80
N SER A 315 -12.89 -10.72 1.11
CA SER A 315 -12.18 -11.84 0.51
C SER A 315 -11.61 -11.44 -0.85
N VAL A 316 -10.38 -10.96 -0.86
CA VAL A 316 -9.66 -10.72 -2.10
C VAL A 316 -8.57 -11.77 -2.25
N PRO A 317 -8.80 -12.86 -3.00
CA PRO A 317 -7.71 -13.73 -3.41
C PRO A 317 -6.85 -13.01 -4.44
N LEU A 318 -5.64 -12.63 -4.05
CA LEU A 318 -4.65 -12.16 -5.00
C LEU A 318 -4.25 -13.33 -5.91
N LYS A 319 -4.93 -13.48 -7.02
CA LYS A 319 -4.39 -14.21 -8.17
C LYS A 319 -3.79 -13.18 -9.10
N VAL A 320 -2.49 -12.99 -9.04
CA VAL A 320 -1.77 -12.37 -10.14
C VAL A 320 -1.88 -13.35 -11.31
N GLY A 321 -2.85 -13.11 -12.16
CA GLY A 321 -2.98 -13.83 -13.43
C GLY A 321 -1.98 -13.24 -14.42
N ILE A 322 -0.84 -13.88 -14.57
CA ILE A 322 0.07 -13.58 -15.66
C ILE A 322 -0.55 -14.22 -16.91
N TRP A 323 -1.11 -13.40 -17.78
CA TRP A 323 -1.52 -13.85 -19.09
C TRP A 323 -0.27 -13.98 -19.96
N GLU A 324 0.10 -15.23 -20.28
CA GLU A 324 1.05 -15.47 -21.34
C GLU A 324 0.35 -15.27 -22.69
N GLN A 325 0.88 -14.36 -23.49
CA GLN A 325 0.74 -14.47 -24.93
C GLN A 325 1.47 -15.74 -25.37
N GLN A 326 0.72 -16.70 -25.90
CA GLN A 326 1.27 -17.88 -26.56
C GLN A 326 1.91 -17.44 -27.87
N ASP A 327 3.21 -17.20 -27.84
CA ASP A 327 4.04 -17.28 -29.01
C ASP A 327 5.30 -18.06 -28.66
N GLY A 328 5.33 -19.33 -29.07
CA GLY A 328 6.54 -20.14 -29.06
C GLY A 328 6.62 -21.20 -27.97
N LEU A 329 6.33 -22.42 -28.36
CA LEU A 329 6.59 -23.68 -27.69
C LEU A 329 7.90 -23.72 -26.89
N ALA A 330 7.80 -23.86 -25.56
CA ALA A 330 8.74 -24.62 -24.78
C ALA A 330 8.03 -25.19 -23.56
N TYR A 331 7.84 -26.50 -23.51
CA TYR A 331 7.57 -27.25 -22.30
C TYR A 331 8.81 -27.15 -21.40
N GLY A 332 8.77 -26.23 -20.43
CA GLY A 332 9.77 -26.07 -19.39
C GLY A 332 9.10 -25.48 -18.16
N GLN A 333 9.43 -25.97 -16.98
CA GLN A 333 8.91 -25.48 -15.70
C GLN A 333 8.97 -23.96 -15.64
N LYS A 334 7.81 -23.30 -15.54
CA LYS A 334 7.73 -21.85 -15.44
C LYS A 334 8.24 -21.43 -14.08
N VAL A 335 9.42 -20.87 -14.05
CA VAL A 335 10.01 -20.27 -12.87
C VAL A 335 9.46 -18.85 -12.79
N ILE A 336 8.66 -18.54 -11.76
CA ILE A 336 8.23 -17.17 -11.48
C ILE A 336 9.40 -16.45 -10.81
N LEU A 337 9.99 -15.50 -11.54
CA LEU A 337 11.09 -14.66 -11.08
C LEU A 337 10.58 -13.26 -10.69
N SER A 338 11.28 -12.59 -9.79
CA SER A 338 10.99 -11.20 -9.42
C SER A 338 10.94 -10.29 -10.64
N GLN A 339 11.87 -10.47 -11.59
CA GLN A 339 11.92 -9.70 -12.84
C GLN A 339 10.68 -9.96 -13.72
N SER A 340 10.26 -11.21 -13.90
CA SER A 340 9.10 -11.51 -14.74
C SER A 340 7.77 -10.99 -14.15
N LEU A 341 7.64 -10.99 -12.83
CA LEU A 341 6.51 -10.36 -12.15
C LEU A 341 6.54 -8.84 -12.35
N PHE A 342 7.70 -8.23 -12.13
CA PHE A 342 7.89 -6.80 -12.34
C PHE A 342 7.54 -6.38 -13.78
N ASP A 343 8.03 -7.12 -14.77
CA ASP A 343 7.74 -6.86 -16.18
C ASP A 343 6.25 -6.96 -16.49
N ALA A 344 5.52 -7.89 -15.85
CA ALA A 344 4.06 -7.99 -15.99
C ALA A 344 3.36 -6.74 -15.43
N PHE A 345 3.79 -6.21 -14.27
CA PHE A 345 3.30 -4.94 -13.75
C PHE A 345 3.61 -3.77 -14.71
N GLN A 346 4.82 -3.74 -15.28
CA GLN A 346 5.21 -2.72 -16.26
C GLN A 346 4.36 -2.76 -17.52
N ARG A 347 3.98 -3.96 -17.99
CA ARG A 347 3.09 -4.15 -19.15
C ARG A 347 1.60 -4.05 -18.81
N LYS A 348 1.24 -3.88 -17.51
CA LYS A 348 -0.15 -3.87 -17.00
C LYS A 348 -0.87 -5.21 -17.21
N GLU A 349 -0.13 -6.30 -17.27
CA GLU A 349 -0.62 -7.68 -17.39
C GLU A 349 -0.95 -8.24 -16.01
N VAL A 350 -1.71 -7.49 -15.25
CA VAL A 350 -2.18 -7.82 -13.90
C VAL A 350 -3.70 -7.71 -13.87
N SER A 351 -4.33 -8.55 -13.06
CA SER A 351 -5.78 -8.52 -12.92
C SER A 351 -6.17 -8.72 -11.47
N CYS A 352 -7.27 -8.10 -11.08
CA CYS A 352 -7.94 -8.32 -9.82
C CYS A 352 -9.18 -9.16 -10.03
N HIS A 353 -9.38 -10.18 -9.21
CA HIS A 353 -10.60 -10.98 -9.21
C HIS A 353 -11.27 -10.86 -7.85
N TYR A 354 -12.48 -10.30 -7.84
CA TYR A 354 -13.38 -10.41 -6.70
C TYR A 354 -13.88 -11.86 -6.59
N ARG A 355 -13.74 -12.47 -5.44
CA ARG A 355 -14.48 -13.67 -5.09
C ARG A 355 -15.54 -13.27 -4.08
N SER A 356 -16.75 -12.95 -4.57
CA SER A 356 -17.90 -12.96 -3.68
C SER A 356 -18.23 -14.41 -3.30
N ALA A 357 -18.79 -14.62 -2.12
CA ALA A 357 -19.35 -15.92 -1.71
C ALA A 357 -20.50 -16.42 -2.65
N TYR A 358 -20.89 -15.60 -3.61
CA TYR A 358 -21.89 -15.88 -4.64
C TYR A 358 -21.24 -15.82 -6.02
N ASN A 359 -21.03 -17.00 -6.62
CA ASN A 359 -20.76 -17.30 -8.03
C ASN A 359 -20.01 -16.24 -8.86
N SER A 360 -18.77 -16.62 -9.21
CA SER A 360 -17.92 -16.08 -10.27
C SER A 360 -18.62 -15.21 -11.31
N ALA A 361 -18.68 -13.92 -11.09
CA ALA A 361 -18.84 -12.98 -12.18
C ALA A 361 -17.44 -12.57 -12.64
N SER A 362 -17.05 -13.04 -13.83
CA SER A 362 -15.87 -12.57 -14.52
C SER A 362 -16.15 -11.14 -14.98
N ILE A 363 -15.63 -10.14 -14.27
CA ILE A 363 -15.73 -8.74 -14.68
C ILE A 363 -14.39 -8.35 -15.24
N TRP A 364 -14.42 -7.90 -16.50
CA TRP A 364 -13.43 -7.23 -17.33
C TRP A 364 -12.51 -8.12 -18.17
N ARG A 365 -12.98 -8.42 -19.38
CA ARG A 365 -12.14 -8.39 -20.58
C ARG A 365 -12.26 -6.98 -21.17
N LEU A 366 -11.20 -6.22 -21.20
CA LEU A 366 -11.00 -5.11 -22.13
C LEU A 366 -10.10 -5.60 -23.24
#